data_e17201d4918b6e03ef013abb2d8d97fd
#
_entry.id   e17201d4918b6e03ef013abb2d8d97fd
#
_cell.length_a   1.000
_cell.length_b   1.000
_cell.length_c   1.000
_cell.angle_alpha   90.00
_cell.angle_beta   90.00
_cell.angle_gamma   90.00
#
_symmetry.space_group_name_H-M   'P 1'
#
loop_
_entity.id
_entity.type
_entity.pdbx_description
1 polymer ?
#
loop_
_entity_poly.entity_id
_entity_poly.type
_entity_poly.pdbx_seq_one_letter_code
_entity_poly.pdbx_strand_id
1 'polypeptide(L)' 'MKLPCYLARDLLPLYQDDVCDPQTATDVREHLEDCPDCRHLWETMQATAPVERDMVA' A
#
# COMPACT_ATOMS: atom_id res chain seq x y z
N MET A 1 -3.01 -16.17 -3.28
CA MET A 1 -4.43 -15.82 -3.35
C MET A 1 -4.60 -14.37 -3.74
N LYS A 2 -5.52 -14.10 -4.64
CA LYS A 2 -5.72 -12.74 -5.12
C LYS A 2 -6.70 -12.00 -4.24
N LEU A 3 -6.36 -10.77 -3.91
CA LEU A 3 -7.23 -9.92 -3.12
C LEU A 3 -8.14 -9.10 -4.03
N PRO A 4 -9.41 -8.86 -3.63
CA PRO A 4 -10.22 -7.88 -4.33
C PRO A 4 -9.68 -6.47 -4.09
N CYS A 5 -9.99 -5.55 -4.99
CA CYS A 5 -9.45 -4.20 -4.90
C CYS A 5 -9.85 -3.50 -3.61
N TYR A 6 -11.10 -3.67 -3.19
CA TYR A 6 -11.54 -2.98 -1.97
C TYR A 6 -10.76 -3.45 -0.75
N LEU A 7 -10.42 -4.73 -0.71
CA LEU A 7 -9.67 -5.26 0.41
C LEU A 7 -8.21 -4.82 0.34
N ALA A 8 -7.63 -4.82 -0.85
CA ALA A 8 -6.27 -4.35 -1.01
C ALA A 8 -6.14 -2.90 -0.56
N ARG A 9 -7.10 -2.07 -0.91
CA ARG A 9 -7.09 -0.66 -0.49
C ARG A 9 -7.18 -0.52 1.02
N ASP A 10 -7.99 -1.35 1.65
CA ASP A 10 -8.11 -1.36 3.10
C ASP A 10 -6.79 -1.70 3.77
N LEU A 11 -6.03 -2.58 3.13
CA LEU A 11 -4.77 -3.05 3.71
C LEU A 11 -3.59 -2.15 3.41
N LEU A 12 -3.72 -1.22 2.47
CA LEU A 12 -2.60 -0.36 2.10
C LEU A 12 -2.01 0.42 3.27
N PRO A 13 -2.82 1.05 4.14
CA PRO A 13 -2.23 1.75 5.28
C PRO A 13 -1.46 0.83 6.20
N LEU A 14 -1.96 -0.38 6.41
CA LEU A 14 -1.27 -1.36 7.24
C LEU A 14 0.00 -1.85 6.55
N TYR A 15 -0.07 -2.04 5.26
CA TYR A 15 1.09 -2.45 4.48
C TYR A 15 2.18 -1.37 4.54
N GLN A 16 1.80 -0.11 4.48
CA GLN A 16 2.75 0.98 4.56
C GLN A 16 3.44 1.03 5.92
N ASP A 17 2.71 0.75 6.98
CA ASP A 17 3.25 0.77 8.33
C ASP A 17 3.98 -0.52 8.70
N ASP A 18 3.97 -1.48 7.79
CA ASP A 18 4.68 -2.75 7.98
C ASP A 18 4.12 -3.54 9.16
N VAL A 19 2.82 -3.47 9.36
CA VAL A 19 2.17 -4.20 10.44
C VAL A 19 1.36 -5.38 9.94
N CYS A 20 1.43 -5.67 8.64
CA CYS A 20 0.78 -6.84 8.06
C CYS A 20 1.57 -8.10 8.33
N ASP A 21 0.87 -9.23 8.36
CA ASP A 21 1.53 -10.52 8.34
C ASP A 21 2.36 -10.65 7.08
N PRO A 22 3.45 -11.43 7.11
CA PRO A 22 4.24 -11.65 5.88
C PRO A 22 3.40 -12.16 4.73
N GLN A 23 2.45 -13.04 5.00
CA GLN A 23 1.59 -13.57 3.94
C GLN A 23 0.69 -12.47 3.38
N THR A 24 0.11 -11.68 4.26
CA THR A 24 -0.76 -10.59 3.83
C THR A 24 0.03 -9.55 3.03
N ALA A 25 1.23 -9.23 3.49
CA ALA A 25 2.07 -8.28 2.77
C ALA A 25 2.40 -8.77 1.37
N THR A 26 2.68 -10.06 1.24
CA THR A 26 2.95 -10.65 -0.07
C THR A 26 1.71 -10.55 -0.96
N ASP A 27 0.54 -10.84 -0.41
CA ASP A 27 -0.70 -10.78 -1.18
C ASP A 27 -0.97 -9.36 -1.66
N VAL A 28 -0.78 -8.37 -0.80
CA VAL A 28 -0.98 -6.99 -1.19
C VAL A 28 0.00 -6.59 -2.29
N ARG A 29 1.26 -6.95 -2.13
CA ARG A 29 2.26 -6.62 -3.14
C ARG A 29 1.92 -7.22 -4.48
N GLU A 30 1.49 -8.48 -4.50
CA GLU A 30 1.12 -9.13 -5.73
C GLU A 30 -0.09 -8.47 -6.37
N HIS A 31 -1.03 -8.03 -5.56
CA HIS A 31 -2.18 -7.32 -6.08
C HIS A 31 -1.74 -6.00 -6.72
N LEU A 32 -0.83 -5.27 -6.08
CA LEU A 32 -0.35 -4.02 -6.62
C LEU A 32 0.36 -4.20 -7.95
N GLU A 33 1.05 -5.32 -8.14
CA GLU A 33 1.69 -5.61 -9.41
C GLU A 33 0.66 -5.94 -10.49
N ASP A 34 -0.47 -6.50 -10.08
CA ASP A 34 -1.49 -6.96 -11.01
C ASP A 34 -2.51 -5.89 -11.33
N CYS A 35 -2.70 -4.93 -10.45
CA CYS A 35 -3.75 -3.91 -10.57
C CYS A 35 -3.12 -2.51 -10.63
N PRO A 36 -3.05 -1.89 -11.81
CA PRO A 36 -2.44 -0.56 -11.92
C PRO A 36 -3.18 0.49 -11.12
N ASP A 37 -4.49 0.36 -10.95
CA ASP A 37 -5.26 1.33 -10.18
C ASP A 37 -4.82 1.34 -8.72
N CYS A 38 -4.70 0.17 -8.12
CA CYS A 38 -4.28 0.09 -6.72
C CYS A 38 -2.83 0.51 -6.56
N ARG A 39 -1.99 0.17 -7.54
CA ARG A 39 -0.60 0.60 -7.51
C ARG A 39 -0.50 2.12 -7.57
N HIS A 40 -1.31 2.74 -8.38
CA HIS A 40 -1.32 4.20 -8.47
C HIS A 40 -1.72 4.82 -7.14
N LEU A 41 -2.74 4.26 -6.51
CA LEU A 41 -3.15 4.73 -5.19
C LEU A 41 -2.03 4.57 -4.17
N TRP A 42 -1.35 3.44 -4.20
CA TRP A 42 -0.22 3.18 -3.32
C TRP A 42 0.88 4.22 -3.50
N GLU A 43 1.22 4.50 -4.74
CA GLU A 43 2.26 5.49 -5.02
C GLU A 43 1.85 6.88 -4.56
N THR A 44 0.57 7.21 -4.71
CA THR A 44 0.07 8.49 -4.25
C THR A 44 0.18 8.61 -2.74
N MET A 45 -0.14 7.55 -2.01
CA MET A 45 -0.02 7.56 -0.57
C MET A 45 1.42 7.78 -0.13
N GLN A 46 2.35 7.14 -0.80
CA GLN A 46 3.76 7.28 -0.44
C GLN A 46 4.30 8.66 -0.78
N ALA A 47 3.82 9.23 -1.85
CA ALA A 47 4.29 10.56 -2.25
C ALA A 47 3.87 11.62 -1.25
N THR A 48 2.75 11.40 -0.54
CA THR A 48 2.25 12.38 0.41
C THR A 48 2.97 12.33 1.74
N ALA A 49 3.22 11.13 2.24
CA ALA A 49 3.74 10.96 3.59
C ALA A 49 5.12 11.58 3.80
N PRO A 50 6.09 11.37 2.91
CA PRO A 50 7.44 11.90 3.15
C PRO A 50 7.50 13.42 3.16
N VAL A 51 6.61 14.08 2.46
CA VAL A 51 6.63 15.53 2.37
C VAL A 51 6.45 16.16 3.73
N GLU A 52 5.56 15.61 4.52
CA GLU A 52 5.28 16.17 5.83
C GLU A 52 6.49 16.08 6.74
N ARG A 53 7.19 14.98 6.67
CA ARG A 53 8.36 14.78 7.53
C ARG A 53 9.48 15.74 7.14
N ASP A 54 9.66 15.98 5.88
CA ASP A 54 10.67 16.89 5.42
C ASP A 54 10.45 18.29 5.95
N MET A 55 9.22 18.69 6.01
CA MET A 55 8.90 20.03 6.49
C MET A 55 9.18 20.16 7.97
N VAL A 56 9.02 19.10 8.69
CA VAL A 56 9.30 19.12 10.13
C VAL A 56 10.78 19.22 10.39
N ALA A 57 11.55 18.54 9.59
CA ALA A 57 12.98 18.57 9.76
C ALA A 57 13.56 19.93 9.43
#